data_bbd3abbdb841f9ed182e33ef4aeea371
#
_entry.id   bbd3abbdb841f9ed182e33ef4aeea371
#
_cell.length_a   1.000
_cell.length_b   1.000
_cell.length_c   1.000
_cell.angle_alpha   90.00
_cell.angle_beta   90.00
_cell.angle_gamma   90.00
#
_symmetry.space_group_name_H-M   'P 1'
#
loop_
_entity.id
_entity.type
_entity.pdbx_description
1 polymer ?
#
loop_
_entity_poly.entity_id
_entity_poly.type
_entity_poly.pdbx_seq_one_letter_code
_entity_poly.pdbx_strand_id
1 'polypeptide(L)'
;MTAINKMRYSFAGQKSPEMQPTSPPAPFSCNYTPNLPELLRQLNCTIALSTFQAGKVIFLSAKNDDELTQLPRNFAKPMGIALHGDKMAIACLDEVLVLVNSPQLAASYPKKPATYDALFMPRASFYTGQIDIHDLDYGLDNQLFAVNTSFSCVIKVDDNYSFTPVWKPKFITKLVSEDRCHLNGMALLNGKPKYVTAFSESDAPQGWREVVTTGGILIDVEHGETIARNLPMPHSPRIFNGELFLLLSATGELVRLDVKXRKI
;
A
#
# COMPACT_ATOMS: atom_id res chain seq x y z
N MET A 1 7.35 -9.95 28.09
CA MET A 1 7.36 -8.57 27.54
C MET A 1 8.50 -8.47 26.53
N THR A 2 8.17 -8.42 25.25
CA THR A 2 9.19 -8.32 24.19
C THR A 2 9.51 -6.84 24.01
N ALA A 3 10.76 -6.47 24.27
CA ALA A 3 11.18 -5.09 24.05
C ALA A 3 11.18 -4.79 22.56
N ILE A 4 10.31 -3.89 22.15
CA ILE A 4 10.26 -3.39 20.77
C ILE A 4 11.24 -2.20 20.72
N ASN A 5 12.40 -2.42 20.10
CA ASN A 5 13.33 -1.31 19.87
C ASN A 5 12.80 -0.51 18.67
N LYS A 6 12.16 0.61 18.97
CA LYS A 6 11.65 1.52 17.94
C LYS A 6 12.76 2.45 17.47
N MET A 7 13.35 2.18 16.32
CA MET A 7 14.08 3.23 15.62
C MET A 7 13.05 4.07 14.85
N ARG A 8 12.90 5.30 15.26
CA ARG A 8 11.99 6.25 14.62
C ARG A 8 12.76 7.06 13.59
N TYR A 9 12.34 6.98 12.35
CA TYR A 9 12.78 7.90 11.31
C TYR A 9 11.73 8.99 11.22
N SER A 10 11.96 10.13 11.85
CA SER A 10 11.06 11.26 11.69
C SER A 10 11.53 12.06 10.47
N PHE A 11 10.69 12.17 9.48
CA PHE A 11 10.89 13.12 8.41
C PHE A 11 10.42 14.50 8.92
N ALA A 12 11.24 15.14 9.73
CA ALA A 12 10.99 16.53 10.09
C ALA A 12 11.19 17.36 8.84
N GLY A 13 10.10 17.75 8.21
CA GLY A 13 10.14 18.68 7.10
C GLY A 13 10.80 19.97 7.56
N GLN A 14 11.94 20.31 6.95
CA GLN A 14 12.43 21.68 7.08
C GLN A 14 11.36 22.60 6.53
N LYS A 15 10.86 23.51 7.35
CA LYS A 15 9.96 24.55 6.86
C LYS A 15 10.72 25.37 5.84
N SER A 16 10.42 25.17 4.56
CA SER A 16 10.86 26.09 3.52
C SER A 16 10.26 27.46 3.81
N PRO A 17 10.96 28.56 3.54
CA PRO A 17 10.39 29.88 3.73
C PRO A 17 9.08 29.99 2.93
N GLU A 18 8.02 30.43 3.60
CA GLU A 18 6.70 30.60 3.02
C GLU A 18 6.74 31.70 1.94
N MET A 19 6.91 31.29 0.69
CA MET A 19 6.56 32.16 -0.42
C MET A 19 5.05 32.07 -0.58
N GLN A 20 4.33 33.14 -0.29
CA GLN A 20 2.91 33.19 -0.54
C GLN A 20 2.68 33.11 -2.06
N PRO A 21 1.92 32.14 -2.53
CA PRO A 21 1.65 32.05 -3.97
C PRO A 21 0.77 33.21 -4.40
N THR A 22 1.17 33.87 -5.45
CA THR A 22 0.43 34.99 -6.03
C THR A 22 -0.74 34.54 -6.91
N SER A 23 -0.89 33.24 -7.11
CA SER A 23 -2.00 32.64 -7.87
C SER A 23 -2.36 31.28 -7.27
N PRO A 24 -3.63 30.81 -7.42
CA PRO A 24 -4.00 29.49 -6.97
C PRO A 24 -3.10 28.41 -7.60
N PRO A 25 -2.69 27.40 -6.83
CA PRO A 25 -1.88 26.35 -7.42
C PRO A 25 -2.63 25.64 -8.54
N ALA A 26 -1.92 25.26 -9.58
CA ALA A 26 -2.49 24.52 -10.70
C ALA A 26 -3.09 23.19 -10.20
N PRO A 27 -4.19 22.71 -10.80
CA PRO A 27 -4.72 21.40 -10.44
C PRO A 27 -3.63 20.33 -10.49
N PHE A 28 -3.53 19.53 -9.43
CA PHE A 28 -2.51 18.49 -9.29
C PHE A 28 -1.08 19.02 -9.24
N SER A 29 -0.89 20.24 -8.74
CA SER A 29 0.46 20.72 -8.46
C SER A 29 1.10 19.86 -7.37
N CYS A 30 2.41 19.67 -7.46
CA CYS A 30 3.19 18.83 -6.56
C CYS A 30 4.35 19.65 -6.00
N ASN A 31 4.46 19.69 -4.69
CA ASN A 31 5.63 20.29 -4.02
C ASN A 31 6.58 19.16 -3.63
N TYR A 32 7.86 19.32 -3.91
CA TYR A 32 8.87 18.31 -3.64
C TYR A 32 10.19 19.01 -3.25
N THR A 33 11.04 18.25 -2.56
CA THR A 33 12.38 18.73 -2.22
C THR A 33 13.24 18.84 -3.49
N PRO A 34 14.11 19.87 -3.59
CA PRO A 34 14.85 20.10 -4.85
C PRO A 34 15.68 18.90 -5.32
N ASN A 35 16.15 18.05 -4.41
CA ASN A 35 16.97 16.89 -4.76
C ASN A 35 16.17 15.65 -5.16
N LEU A 36 14.83 15.68 -5.09
CA LEU A 36 14.03 14.49 -5.42
C LEU A 36 14.17 14.04 -6.89
N PRO A 37 14.17 14.95 -7.89
CA PRO A 37 14.36 14.52 -9.27
C PRO A 37 15.70 13.81 -9.50
N GLU A 38 16.79 14.39 -8.98
CA GLU A 38 18.11 13.78 -9.08
C GLU A 38 18.13 12.39 -8.44
N LEU A 39 17.53 12.23 -7.26
CA LEU A 39 17.45 10.95 -6.57
C LEU A 39 16.70 9.90 -7.40
N LEU A 40 15.54 10.26 -7.99
CA LEU A 40 14.79 9.33 -8.83
C LEU A 40 15.58 8.90 -10.07
N ARG A 41 16.37 9.82 -10.64
CA ARG A 41 17.25 9.48 -11.76
C ARG A 41 18.38 8.54 -11.34
N GLN A 42 19.02 8.81 -10.21
CA GLN A 42 20.07 7.94 -9.67
C GLN A 42 19.55 6.53 -9.37
N LEU A 43 18.33 6.45 -8.82
CA LEU A 43 17.68 5.17 -8.54
C LEU A 43 17.06 4.51 -9.78
N ASN A 44 16.98 5.25 -10.88
CA ASN A 44 16.32 4.83 -12.14
C ASN A 44 14.91 4.30 -11.87
N CYS A 45 14.10 5.07 -11.15
CA CYS A 45 12.78 4.61 -10.75
C CYS A 45 11.70 5.68 -10.93
N THR A 46 10.46 5.20 -11.03
CA THR A 46 9.23 5.98 -11.01
C THR A 46 8.44 5.59 -9.76
N ILE A 47 7.91 6.56 -9.03
CA ILE A 47 7.04 6.30 -7.88
C ILE A 47 5.58 6.29 -8.36
N ALA A 48 4.83 5.26 -7.99
CA ALA A 48 3.37 5.21 -8.20
C ALA A 48 2.69 5.43 -6.84
N LEU A 49 1.79 6.43 -6.78
CA LEU A 49 1.06 6.78 -5.58
C LEU A 49 -0.44 6.67 -5.84
N SER A 50 -1.14 5.89 -5.05
CA SER A 50 -2.61 5.85 -5.10
C SER A 50 -3.18 6.98 -4.23
N THR A 51 -4.26 7.59 -4.71
CA THR A 51 -4.97 8.66 -3.99
C THR A 51 -6.45 8.31 -3.94
N PHE A 52 -6.88 7.71 -2.84
CA PHE A 52 -8.21 7.14 -2.70
C PHE A 52 -9.33 8.13 -3.02
N GLN A 53 -9.33 9.29 -2.34
CA GLN A 53 -10.41 10.26 -2.51
C GLN A 53 -10.39 10.95 -3.87
N ALA A 54 -9.21 11.26 -4.38
CA ALA A 54 -9.07 11.90 -5.69
C ALA A 54 -9.26 10.92 -6.86
N GLY A 55 -9.30 9.62 -6.58
CA GLY A 55 -9.54 8.59 -7.62
C GLY A 55 -8.43 8.52 -8.65
N LYS A 56 -7.17 8.58 -8.19
CA LYS A 56 -6.04 8.59 -9.13
C LYS A 56 -4.88 7.73 -8.64
N VAL A 57 -4.17 7.16 -9.59
CA VAL A 57 -2.79 6.74 -9.39
C VAL A 57 -1.91 7.77 -10.08
N ILE A 58 -0.95 8.31 -9.38
CA ILE A 58 -0.05 9.35 -9.87
C ILE A 58 1.35 8.77 -10.01
N PHE A 59 1.91 8.85 -11.22
CA PHE A 59 3.27 8.40 -11.50
C PHE A 59 4.19 9.61 -11.48
N LEU A 60 5.21 9.56 -10.62
CA LEU A 60 6.20 10.62 -10.47
C LEU A 60 7.54 10.12 -11.00
N SER A 61 8.05 10.76 -12.03
CA SER A 61 9.34 10.43 -12.67
C SER A 61 10.20 11.67 -12.76
N ALA A 62 11.49 11.50 -12.77
CA ALA A 62 12.40 12.60 -13.08
C ALA A 62 12.35 12.92 -14.57
N LYS A 63 12.11 14.18 -14.92
CA LYS A 63 12.26 14.68 -16.29
C LYS A 63 13.72 15.01 -16.57
N ASN A 64 14.38 15.59 -15.60
CA ASN A 64 15.82 15.89 -15.56
C ASN A 64 16.24 15.97 -14.08
N ASP A 65 17.40 16.52 -13.77
CA ASP A 65 17.88 16.57 -12.38
C ASP A 65 17.12 17.59 -11.52
N ASP A 66 16.38 18.51 -12.14
CA ASP A 66 15.71 19.60 -11.44
C ASP A 66 14.18 19.51 -11.47
N GLU A 67 13.61 18.74 -12.39
CA GLU A 67 12.17 18.72 -12.64
C GLU A 67 11.57 17.33 -12.60
N LEU A 68 10.37 17.24 -12.01
CA LEU A 68 9.54 16.04 -12.04
C LEU A 68 8.51 16.09 -13.17
N THR A 69 8.22 14.92 -13.73
CA THR A 69 7.01 14.68 -14.51
C THR A 69 5.98 14.04 -13.60
N GLN A 70 4.78 14.60 -13.57
CA GLN A 70 3.64 14.07 -12.82
C GLN A 70 2.59 13.58 -13.81
N LEU A 71 2.24 12.30 -13.72
CA LEU A 71 1.31 11.66 -14.66
C LEU A 71 0.15 11.04 -13.89
N PRO A 72 -0.97 11.76 -13.70
CA PRO A 72 -2.15 11.20 -13.04
C PRO A 72 -2.97 10.35 -14.00
N ARG A 73 -3.50 9.22 -13.49
CA ARG A 73 -4.43 8.34 -14.21
C ARG A 73 -5.62 8.03 -13.31
N ASN A 74 -6.82 8.02 -13.90
CA ASN A 74 -8.07 7.82 -13.16
C ASN A 74 -8.29 6.34 -12.87
N PHE A 75 -8.62 6.05 -11.61
CA PHE A 75 -9.06 4.74 -11.13
C PHE A 75 -10.14 4.96 -10.09
N ALA A 76 -11.07 4.02 -9.95
CA ALA A 76 -12.13 4.14 -8.94
C ALA A 76 -11.57 3.83 -7.55
N LYS A 77 -11.37 4.86 -6.73
CA LYS A 77 -10.88 4.74 -5.34
C LYS A 77 -9.69 3.80 -5.18
N PRO A 78 -8.57 4.03 -5.89
CA PRO A 78 -7.43 3.11 -5.83
C PRO A 78 -6.75 3.16 -4.47
N MET A 79 -6.34 1.99 -3.97
CA MET A 79 -5.59 1.88 -2.72
C MET A 79 -4.31 1.06 -2.91
N GLY A 80 -4.32 -0.22 -2.58
CA GLY A 80 -3.14 -1.07 -2.70
C GLY A 80 -2.60 -1.14 -4.12
N ILE A 81 -1.29 -1.14 -4.26
CA ILE A 81 -0.58 -1.34 -5.54
C ILE A 81 0.48 -2.42 -5.30
N ALA A 82 0.51 -3.43 -6.16
CA ALA A 82 1.52 -4.48 -6.13
C ALA A 82 2.21 -4.60 -7.48
N LEU A 83 3.51 -4.89 -7.45
CA LEU A 83 4.32 -5.07 -8.65
C LEU A 83 4.93 -6.48 -8.64
N HIS A 84 4.91 -7.14 -9.78
CA HIS A 84 5.60 -8.43 -9.95
C HIS A 84 6.06 -8.59 -11.40
N GLY A 85 7.36 -8.48 -11.64
CA GLY A 85 7.89 -8.47 -12.99
C GLY A 85 7.28 -7.33 -13.80
N ASP A 86 6.66 -7.67 -14.92
CA ASP A 86 6.01 -6.69 -15.79
C ASP A 86 4.56 -6.37 -15.38
N LYS A 87 4.07 -6.97 -14.28
CA LYS A 87 2.68 -6.79 -13.85
C LYS A 87 2.56 -5.75 -12.75
N MET A 88 1.47 -5.00 -12.80
CA MET A 88 1.04 -4.09 -11.74
C MET A 88 -0.40 -4.41 -11.41
N ALA A 89 -0.71 -4.75 -10.16
CA ALA A 89 -2.09 -4.92 -9.69
C ALA A 89 -2.47 -3.69 -8.87
N ILE A 90 -3.69 -3.18 -9.09
CA ILE A 90 -4.23 -2.02 -8.39
C ILE A 90 -5.58 -2.42 -7.80
N ALA A 91 -5.71 -2.32 -6.48
CA ALA A 91 -7.00 -2.49 -5.81
C ALA A 91 -7.84 -1.25 -6.04
N CYS A 92 -9.04 -1.44 -6.60
CA CYS A 92 -9.99 -0.37 -6.87
C CYS A 92 -11.27 -0.59 -6.05
N LEU A 93 -12.27 0.25 -6.26
CA LEU A 93 -13.51 0.23 -5.48
C LEU A 93 -14.15 -1.17 -5.39
N ASP A 94 -14.28 -1.85 -6.52
CA ASP A 94 -14.99 -3.12 -6.60
C ASP A 94 -14.28 -4.18 -7.47
N GLU A 95 -13.01 -3.92 -7.79
CA GLU A 95 -12.21 -4.82 -8.64
C GLU A 95 -10.73 -4.72 -8.28
N VAL A 96 -9.98 -5.74 -8.66
CA VAL A 96 -8.53 -5.68 -8.76
C VAL A 96 -8.17 -5.65 -10.24
N LEU A 97 -7.58 -4.56 -10.68
CA LEU A 97 -7.17 -4.38 -12.08
C LEU A 97 -5.70 -4.76 -12.22
N VAL A 98 -5.42 -5.69 -13.15
CA VAL A 98 -4.05 -6.10 -13.48
C VAL A 98 -3.65 -5.45 -14.80
N LEU A 99 -2.56 -4.69 -14.75
CA LEU A 99 -1.93 -4.06 -15.90
C LEU A 99 -0.62 -4.77 -16.20
N VAL A 100 -0.24 -4.81 -17.48
CA VAL A 100 1.05 -5.39 -17.89
C VAL A 100 1.83 -4.37 -18.70
N ASN A 101 3.12 -4.23 -18.37
CA ASN A 101 4.01 -3.32 -19.08
C ASN A 101 4.29 -3.86 -20.48
N SER A 102 4.14 -2.98 -21.47
CA SER A 102 4.43 -3.24 -22.88
C SER A 102 5.45 -2.22 -23.40
N PRO A 103 6.72 -2.39 -23.01
CA PRO A 103 7.73 -1.38 -23.33
C PRO A 103 7.91 -1.17 -24.84
N GLN A 104 7.68 -2.19 -25.67
CA GLN A 104 7.78 -2.05 -27.12
C GLN A 104 6.78 -1.02 -27.68
N LEU A 105 5.66 -0.82 -26.99
CA LEU A 105 4.64 0.15 -27.40
C LEU A 105 4.87 1.53 -26.79
N ALA A 106 5.66 1.61 -25.74
CA ALA A 106 5.89 2.88 -25.03
C ALA A 106 6.51 3.94 -25.92
N ALA A 107 7.53 3.55 -26.71
CA ALA A 107 8.27 4.46 -27.57
C ALA A 107 7.39 5.09 -28.67
N SER A 108 6.34 4.39 -29.08
CA SER A 108 5.41 4.88 -30.14
C SER A 108 4.10 5.44 -29.57
N TYR A 109 4.04 5.77 -28.27
CA TYR A 109 2.84 6.35 -27.69
C TYR A 109 2.43 7.63 -28.43
N PRO A 110 1.24 7.70 -29.07
CA PRO A 110 0.96 8.72 -30.09
C PRO A 110 1.03 10.16 -29.60
N LYS A 111 0.62 10.43 -28.36
CA LYS A 111 0.57 11.78 -27.82
C LYS A 111 1.96 12.33 -27.45
N LYS A 112 2.90 11.43 -27.16
CA LYS A 112 4.28 11.80 -26.74
C LYS A 112 5.25 10.71 -27.18
N PRO A 113 5.56 10.62 -28.49
CA PRO A 113 6.49 9.59 -28.97
C PRO A 113 7.88 9.76 -28.39
N ALA A 114 8.57 8.66 -28.20
CA ALA A 114 9.94 8.59 -27.69
C ALA A 114 10.14 9.26 -26.31
N THR A 115 9.06 9.32 -25.49
CA THR A 115 9.11 9.96 -24.16
C THR A 115 9.13 8.94 -23.02
N TYR A 116 8.40 7.82 -23.17
CA TYR A 116 8.22 6.86 -22.09
C TYR A 116 8.96 5.56 -22.37
N ASP A 117 9.46 4.95 -21.30
CA ASP A 117 10.11 3.63 -21.35
C ASP A 117 9.19 2.51 -20.86
N ALA A 118 8.01 2.83 -20.35
CA ALA A 118 7.03 1.85 -19.88
C ALA A 118 5.61 2.26 -20.30
N LEU A 119 4.82 1.27 -20.66
CA LEU A 119 3.39 1.48 -20.99
C LEU A 119 2.59 0.34 -20.37
N PHE A 120 1.94 0.62 -19.24
CA PHE A 120 1.12 -0.36 -18.54
C PHE A 120 -0.28 -0.39 -19.15
N MET A 121 -0.66 -1.56 -19.68
CA MET A 121 -1.92 -1.76 -20.36
C MET A 121 -2.81 -2.72 -19.57
N PRO A 122 -4.13 -2.44 -19.46
CA PRO A 122 -5.04 -3.36 -18.78
C PRO A 122 -4.99 -4.76 -19.40
N ARG A 123 -4.83 -5.77 -18.56
CA ARG A 123 -4.75 -7.18 -18.97
C ARG A 123 -5.91 -8.00 -18.42
N ALA A 124 -6.30 -7.76 -17.17
CA ALA A 124 -7.37 -8.50 -16.50
C ALA A 124 -8.01 -7.63 -15.43
N SER A 125 -9.31 -7.87 -15.21
CA SER A 125 -10.02 -7.32 -14.07
C SER A 125 -10.63 -8.48 -13.30
N PHE A 126 -10.41 -8.50 -11.97
CA PHE A 126 -11.05 -9.45 -11.06
C PHE A 126 -12.10 -8.67 -10.27
N TYR A 127 -13.35 -8.89 -10.59
CA TYR A 127 -14.46 -8.21 -9.91
C TYR A 127 -14.64 -8.83 -8.52
N THR A 128 -14.38 -8.03 -7.49
CA THR A 128 -14.42 -8.50 -6.10
C THR A 128 -15.68 -8.10 -5.36
N GLY A 129 -16.41 -7.11 -5.88
CA GLY A 129 -17.39 -6.35 -5.12
C GLY A 129 -16.69 -5.36 -4.20
N GLN A 130 -17.48 -4.57 -3.50
CA GLN A 130 -16.96 -3.51 -2.63
C GLN A 130 -16.56 -4.11 -1.27
N ILE A 131 -15.34 -4.60 -1.20
CA ILE A 131 -14.79 -5.26 0.00
C ILE A 131 -13.68 -4.46 0.65
N ASP A 132 -13.43 -3.25 0.14
CA ASP A 132 -12.50 -2.26 0.71
C ASP A 132 -11.08 -2.84 0.84
N ILE A 133 -10.49 -3.24 -0.29
CA ILE A 133 -9.13 -3.79 -0.31
C ILE A 133 -8.12 -2.67 -0.04
N HIS A 134 -7.47 -2.71 1.13
CA HIS A 134 -6.48 -1.70 1.52
C HIS A 134 -5.07 -2.00 1.00
N ASP A 135 -4.72 -3.28 0.90
CA ASP A 135 -3.35 -3.68 0.52
C ASP A 135 -3.40 -4.97 -0.28
N LEU A 136 -2.43 -5.18 -1.15
CA LEU A 136 -2.29 -6.43 -1.89
C LEU A 136 -0.83 -6.66 -2.28
N ASP A 137 -0.47 -7.92 -2.53
CA ASP A 137 0.87 -8.24 -3.00
C ASP A 137 0.88 -9.60 -3.70
N TYR A 138 1.88 -9.81 -4.55
CA TYR A 138 2.09 -11.07 -5.27
C TYR A 138 2.93 -12.01 -4.43
N GLY A 139 2.38 -13.20 -4.19
CA GLY A 139 3.09 -14.29 -3.54
C GLY A 139 3.68 -15.28 -4.53
N LEU A 140 3.89 -16.50 -4.07
CA LEU A 140 4.42 -17.59 -4.90
C LEU A 140 3.48 -17.87 -6.07
N ASP A 141 4.07 -18.28 -7.19
CA ASP A 141 3.34 -18.71 -8.40
C ASP A 141 2.38 -17.64 -8.93
N ASN A 142 2.73 -16.37 -8.76
CA ASN A 142 1.90 -15.22 -9.14
C ASN A 142 0.56 -15.16 -8.40
N GLN A 143 0.41 -15.89 -7.28
CA GLN A 143 -0.80 -15.82 -6.47
C GLN A 143 -0.96 -14.41 -5.90
N LEU A 144 -2.05 -13.76 -6.19
CA LEU A 144 -2.31 -12.41 -5.67
C LEU A 144 -3.07 -12.53 -4.35
N PHE A 145 -2.46 -12.02 -3.27
CA PHE A 145 -3.08 -11.90 -1.96
C PHE A 145 -3.54 -10.48 -1.73
N ALA A 146 -4.61 -10.29 -0.97
CA ALA A 146 -5.12 -8.97 -0.64
C ALA A 146 -5.73 -8.94 0.76
N VAL A 147 -5.79 -7.73 1.32
CA VAL A 147 -6.42 -7.49 2.61
C VAL A 147 -7.86 -7.02 2.36
N ASN A 148 -8.82 -7.86 2.73
CA ASN A 148 -10.25 -7.55 2.66
C ASN A 148 -10.66 -6.91 3.99
N THR A 149 -10.68 -5.59 4.03
CA THR A 149 -10.97 -4.83 5.26
C THR A 149 -12.41 -5.03 5.70
N SER A 150 -13.34 -5.01 4.75
CA SER A 150 -14.77 -5.18 5.08
C SER A 150 -15.03 -6.47 5.83
N PHE A 151 -14.38 -7.58 5.44
CA PHE A 151 -14.59 -8.90 6.06
C PHE A 151 -13.52 -9.26 7.11
N SER A 152 -12.55 -8.36 7.34
CA SER A 152 -11.47 -8.55 8.34
C SER A 152 -10.66 -9.83 8.07
N CYS A 153 -10.24 -10.04 6.83
CA CYS A 153 -9.50 -11.25 6.45
C CYS A 153 -8.47 -10.99 5.34
N VAL A 154 -7.54 -11.92 5.20
CA VAL A 154 -6.66 -12.00 4.03
C VAL A 154 -7.33 -12.93 3.02
N ILE A 155 -7.28 -12.54 1.77
CA ILE A 155 -7.93 -13.27 0.66
C ILE A 155 -6.93 -13.57 -0.45
N LYS A 156 -7.28 -14.54 -1.27
CA LYS A 156 -6.74 -14.71 -2.61
C LYS A 156 -7.66 -14.03 -3.61
N VAL A 157 -7.06 -13.40 -4.63
CA VAL A 157 -7.76 -12.90 -5.80
C VAL A 157 -7.46 -13.88 -6.93
N ASP A 158 -8.49 -14.54 -7.43
CA ASP A 158 -8.37 -15.55 -8.48
C ASP A 158 -9.62 -15.54 -9.37
N ASP A 159 -9.70 -16.46 -10.32
CA ASP A 159 -10.81 -16.53 -11.27
C ASP A 159 -11.95 -17.48 -10.85
N ASN A 160 -11.93 -17.96 -9.60
CA ASN A 160 -12.97 -18.90 -9.13
C ASN A 160 -14.12 -18.18 -8.42
N TYR A 161 -13.80 -17.22 -7.55
CA TYR A 161 -14.78 -16.50 -6.73
C TYR A 161 -14.44 -15.02 -6.69
N SER A 162 -15.41 -14.20 -6.30
CA SER A 162 -15.18 -12.75 -6.10
C SER A 162 -14.04 -12.50 -5.11
N PHE A 163 -13.89 -13.37 -4.12
CA PHE A 163 -12.70 -13.45 -3.27
C PHE A 163 -12.71 -14.79 -2.53
N THR A 164 -11.51 -15.28 -2.19
CA THR A 164 -11.33 -16.54 -1.46
C THR A 164 -10.60 -16.25 -0.15
N PRO A 165 -11.28 -16.29 1.02
CA PRO A 165 -10.60 -16.08 2.29
C PRO A 165 -9.57 -17.17 2.55
N VAL A 166 -8.36 -16.78 2.98
CA VAL A 166 -7.28 -17.73 3.30
C VAL A 166 -6.85 -17.64 4.76
N TRP A 167 -7.13 -16.51 5.42
CA TRP A 167 -6.78 -16.33 6.83
C TRP A 167 -7.60 -15.19 7.42
N LYS A 168 -7.90 -15.29 8.73
CA LYS A 168 -8.47 -14.19 9.50
C LYS A 168 -7.87 -14.18 10.91
N PRO A 169 -7.86 -13.03 11.60
CA PRO A 169 -7.43 -13.01 13.00
C PRO A 169 -8.24 -13.95 13.88
N LYS A 170 -7.61 -14.55 14.89
CA LYS A 170 -8.27 -15.50 15.80
C LYS A 170 -9.46 -14.87 16.54
N PHE A 171 -9.37 -13.56 16.85
CA PHE A 171 -10.45 -12.86 17.56
C PHE A 171 -11.66 -12.56 16.67
N ILE A 172 -11.55 -12.63 15.36
CA ILE A 172 -12.70 -12.44 14.45
C ILE A 172 -13.49 -13.74 14.41
N THR A 173 -14.69 -13.74 14.99
CA THR A 173 -15.50 -14.96 15.14
C THR A 173 -16.18 -15.39 13.84
N LYS A 174 -16.57 -14.45 12.97
CA LYS A 174 -17.24 -14.77 11.70
C LYS A 174 -16.84 -13.82 10.60
N LEU A 175 -16.88 -14.30 9.36
CA LEU A 175 -16.63 -13.49 8.16
C LEU A 175 -17.93 -12.79 7.75
N VAL A 176 -18.00 -11.51 7.99
CA VAL A 176 -19.16 -10.66 7.69
C VAL A 176 -18.69 -9.26 7.34
N SER A 177 -19.42 -8.59 6.43
CA SER A 177 -19.02 -7.26 5.93
C SER A 177 -19.36 -6.17 6.95
N GLU A 178 -18.58 -6.09 8.05
CA GLU A 178 -18.79 -5.15 9.15
C GLU A 178 -17.56 -4.36 9.54
N ASP A 179 -16.43 -4.59 8.85
CA ASP A 179 -15.14 -3.89 9.11
C ASP A 179 -14.83 -3.86 10.62
N ARG A 180 -14.73 -5.07 11.23
CA ARG A 180 -14.68 -5.19 12.69
C ARG A 180 -13.38 -4.66 13.32
N CYS A 181 -12.22 -4.95 12.70
CA CYS A 181 -10.91 -4.57 13.25
C CYS A 181 -10.13 -3.61 12.37
N HIS A 182 -10.64 -3.27 11.20
CA HIS A 182 -9.97 -2.49 10.16
C HIS A 182 -8.61 -3.09 9.79
N LEU A 183 -8.66 -4.35 9.35
CA LEU A 183 -7.48 -5.03 8.81
C LEU A 183 -7.05 -4.27 7.55
N ASN A 184 -5.78 -3.79 7.47
CA ASN A 184 -5.44 -2.80 6.45
C ASN A 184 -4.11 -3.00 5.74
N GLY A 185 -3.20 -3.81 6.28
CA GLY A 185 -1.90 -3.99 5.65
C GLY A 185 -1.39 -5.41 5.77
N MET A 186 -0.52 -5.81 4.82
CA MET A 186 0.01 -7.15 4.76
C MET A 186 1.45 -7.14 4.27
N ALA A 187 2.31 -7.89 4.93
CA ALA A 187 3.66 -8.17 4.45
C ALA A 187 3.81 -9.65 4.15
N LEU A 188 4.39 -9.97 3.00
CA LEU A 188 4.68 -11.35 2.63
C LEU A 188 6.12 -11.72 3.03
N LEU A 189 6.32 -12.96 3.42
CA LEU A 189 7.64 -13.55 3.60
C LEU A 189 7.66 -14.87 2.83
N ASN A 190 8.66 -15.04 1.98
CA ASN A 190 8.77 -16.23 1.11
C ASN A 190 7.48 -16.47 0.30
N GLY A 191 6.84 -15.37 -0.14
CA GLY A 191 5.65 -15.42 -0.99
C GLY A 191 4.36 -15.81 -0.28
N LYS A 192 4.32 -15.75 1.06
CA LYS A 192 3.12 -16.04 1.85
C LYS A 192 2.86 -14.92 2.86
N PRO A 193 1.60 -14.61 3.17
CA PRO A 193 1.30 -13.62 4.21
C PRO A 193 1.97 -13.99 5.54
N LYS A 194 2.75 -13.05 6.08
CA LYS A 194 3.49 -13.26 7.34
C LYS A 194 3.04 -12.29 8.42
N TYR A 195 2.89 -11.03 8.09
CA TYR A 195 2.44 -10.02 9.06
C TYR A 195 1.26 -9.25 8.50
N VAL A 196 0.30 -8.91 9.37
CA VAL A 196 -0.81 -8.03 9.01
C VAL A 196 -0.98 -6.96 10.08
N THR A 197 -1.46 -5.79 9.66
CA THR A 197 -1.81 -4.69 10.56
C THR A 197 -3.31 -4.48 10.61
N ALA A 198 -3.80 -4.05 11.77
CA ALA A 198 -5.19 -3.66 11.97
C ALA A 198 -5.26 -2.53 13.00
N PHE A 199 -6.41 -1.86 13.09
CA PHE A 199 -6.58 -0.75 14.03
C PHE A 199 -6.98 -1.20 15.43
N SER A 200 -7.44 -2.45 15.59
CA SER A 200 -7.80 -2.97 16.92
C SER A 200 -7.95 -4.50 16.92
N GLU A 201 -8.12 -5.07 18.10
CA GLU A 201 -8.53 -6.48 18.28
C GLU A 201 -10.05 -6.62 18.42
N SER A 202 -10.83 -5.68 17.88
CA SER A 202 -12.29 -5.69 17.98
C SER A 202 -12.94 -6.77 17.11
N ASP A 203 -13.97 -7.42 17.64
CA ASP A 203 -14.87 -8.30 16.90
C ASP A 203 -16.30 -7.71 16.84
N ALA A 204 -16.45 -6.41 17.16
CA ALA A 204 -17.71 -5.68 17.04
C ALA A 204 -17.75 -4.89 15.72
N PRO A 205 -18.93 -4.70 15.11
CA PRO A 205 -19.03 -3.90 13.88
C PRO A 205 -18.37 -2.52 14.05
N GLN A 206 -17.38 -2.21 13.21
CA GLN A 206 -16.59 -0.98 13.24
C GLN A 206 -16.02 -0.61 14.62
N GLY A 207 -15.81 -1.60 15.49
CA GLY A 207 -15.35 -1.36 16.87
C GLY A 207 -13.98 -0.73 17.00
N TRP A 208 -13.20 -0.74 15.91
CA TRP A 208 -11.90 -0.06 15.85
C TRP A 208 -12.02 1.46 15.98
N ARG A 209 -13.19 2.04 15.66
CA ARG A 209 -13.34 3.51 15.62
C ARG A 209 -13.11 4.16 16.98
N GLU A 210 -13.43 3.46 18.07
CA GLU A 210 -13.26 3.97 19.44
C GLU A 210 -11.79 4.14 19.83
N VAL A 211 -10.90 3.38 19.16
CA VAL A 211 -9.46 3.36 19.50
C VAL A 211 -8.57 3.60 18.27
N VAL A 212 -9.09 4.29 17.25
CA VAL A 212 -8.46 4.40 15.92
C VAL A 212 -7.00 4.84 15.98
N THR A 213 -6.65 5.77 16.87
CA THR A 213 -5.28 6.31 16.95
C THR A 213 -4.39 5.60 17.96
N THR A 214 -4.94 4.68 18.76
CA THR A 214 -4.19 4.05 19.86
C THR A 214 -4.27 2.54 19.90
N GLY A 215 -5.28 1.95 19.26
CA GLY A 215 -5.56 0.51 19.36
C GLY A 215 -4.82 -0.38 18.37
N GLY A 216 -4.03 0.20 17.49
CA GLY A 216 -3.44 -0.53 16.38
C GLY A 216 -2.54 -1.68 16.77
N ILE A 217 -2.55 -2.71 15.93
CA ILE A 217 -1.88 -3.98 16.21
C ILE A 217 -1.10 -4.48 15.01
N LEU A 218 -0.12 -5.33 15.29
CA LEU A 218 0.60 -6.14 14.31
C LEU A 218 0.43 -7.61 14.69
N ILE A 219 0.01 -8.44 13.73
CA ILE A 219 -0.27 -9.86 13.96
C ILE A 219 0.68 -10.70 13.13
N ASP A 220 1.24 -11.75 13.72
CA ASP A 220 1.95 -12.82 13.03
C ASP A 220 0.90 -13.79 12.49
N VAL A 221 0.79 -13.89 11.18
CA VAL A 221 -0.22 -14.68 10.49
C VAL A 221 -0.06 -16.19 10.79
N GLU A 222 1.19 -16.66 10.77
CA GLU A 222 1.52 -18.08 10.95
C GLU A 222 1.07 -18.60 12.31
N HIS A 223 1.30 -17.82 13.36
CA HIS A 223 0.95 -18.20 14.72
C HIS A 223 -0.43 -17.66 15.13
N GLY A 224 -0.96 -16.68 14.39
CA GLY A 224 -2.21 -16.00 14.73
C GLY A 224 -2.09 -15.19 16.01
N GLU A 225 -0.90 -14.66 16.30
CA GLU A 225 -0.61 -13.94 17.54
C GLU A 225 -0.39 -12.45 17.31
N THR A 226 -0.98 -11.62 18.14
CA THR A 226 -0.68 -10.19 18.15
C THR A 226 0.68 -9.98 18.80
N ILE A 227 1.66 -9.54 17.99
CA ILE A 227 3.05 -9.38 18.41
C ILE A 227 3.42 -7.95 18.78
N ALA A 228 2.59 -6.97 18.40
CA ALA A 228 2.75 -5.57 18.83
C ALA A 228 1.37 -4.92 18.98
N ARG A 229 1.25 -4.03 19.95
CA ARG A 229 0.00 -3.32 20.28
C ARG A 229 0.24 -1.84 20.47
N ASN A 230 -0.84 -1.08 20.54
CA ASN A 230 -0.82 0.36 20.78
C ASN A 230 -0.05 1.12 19.70
N LEU A 231 -0.19 0.65 18.44
CA LEU A 231 0.43 1.28 17.28
C LEU A 231 -0.51 2.38 16.75
N PRO A 232 -0.02 3.61 16.56
CA PRO A 232 -0.88 4.71 16.09
C PRO A 232 -1.24 4.59 14.61
N MET A 233 -2.35 3.93 14.29
CA MET A 233 -2.86 3.69 12.93
C MET A 233 -1.80 3.02 12.04
N PRO A 234 -1.39 1.77 12.35
CA PRO A 234 -0.35 1.09 11.55
C PRO A 234 -0.87 0.73 10.17
N HIS A 235 -0.02 0.90 9.15
CA HIS A 235 -0.31 0.62 7.73
C HIS A 235 0.91 0.07 7.02
N SER A 236 0.66 -0.59 5.91
CA SER A 236 1.66 -0.95 4.90
C SER A 236 2.90 -1.62 5.48
N PRO A 237 2.74 -2.71 6.25
CA PRO A 237 3.92 -3.46 6.70
C PRO A 237 4.66 -4.00 5.47
N ARG A 238 6.00 -3.90 5.49
CA ARG A 238 6.84 -4.43 4.40
C ARG A 238 8.11 -5.03 5.00
N ILE A 239 8.50 -6.19 4.47
CA ILE A 239 9.77 -6.82 4.84
C ILE A 239 10.80 -6.44 3.78
N PHE A 240 11.87 -5.82 4.20
CA PHE A 240 12.98 -5.42 3.33
C PHE A 240 14.30 -5.83 3.99
N ASN A 241 15.09 -6.64 3.28
CA ASN A 241 16.35 -7.19 3.79
C ASN A 241 16.21 -7.89 5.16
N GLY A 242 15.09 -8.63 5.34
CA GLY A 242 14.83 -9.35 6.59
C GLY A 242 14.35 -8.49 7.75
N GLU A 243 14.18 -7.21 7.53
CA GLU A 243 13.68 -6.27 8.54
C GLU A 243 12.24 -5.85 8.22
N LEU A 244 11.41 -5.71 9.25
CA LEU A 244 10.02 -5.31 9.11
C LEU A 244 9.87 -3.82 9.32
N PHE A 245 9.29 -3.16 8.32
CA PHE A 245 8.95 -1.73 8.36
C PHE A 245 7.44 -1.56 8.30
N LEU A 246 6.93 -0.51 8.92
CA LEU A 246 5.53 -0.11 8.76
C LEU A 246 5.36 1.39 8.98
N LEU A 247 4.25 1.91 8.49
CA LEU A 247 3.89 3.31 8.64
C LEU A 247 2.93 3.45 9.82
N LEU A 248 3.14 4.47 10.64
CA LEU A 248 2.23 4.85 11.73
C LEU A 248 1.55 6.14 11.31
N SER A 249 0.37 6.01 10.69
CA SER A 249 -0.28 7.13 9.98
C SER A 249 -0.73 8.25 10.93
N ALA A 250 -1.11 7.90 12.16
CA ALA A 250 -1.56 8.92 13.13
C ALA A 250 -0.43 9.85 13.58
N THR A 251 0.82 9.40 13.50
CA THR A 251 2.00 10.19 13.91
C THR A 251 2.91 10.56 12.75
N GLY A 252 2.62 10.07 11.54
CA GLY A 252 3.43 10.34 10.36
C GLY A 252 4.83 9.73 10.43
N GLU A 253 4.96 8.55 11.02
CA GLU A 253 6.25 7.90 11.24
C GLU A 253 6.42 6.66 10.36
N LEU A 254 7.61 6.47 9.81
CA LEU A 254 8.08 5.18 9.29
C LEU A 254 8.89 4.52 10.41
N VAL A 255 8.50 3.33 10.82
CA VAL A 255 9.18 2.62 11.91
C VAL A 255 9.70 1.27 11.43
N ARG A 256 10.85 0.89 11.97
CA ARG A 256 11.39 -0.45 11.83
C ARG A 256 11.10 -1.20 13.13
N LEU A 257 10.51 -2.39 13.02
CA LEU A 257 10.23 -3.24 14.18
C LEU A 257 11.24 -4.38 14.24
N ASP A 258 11.90 -4.50 15.37
CA ASP A 258 12.78 -5.65 15.65
C ASP A 258 11.89 -6.83 16.07
N VAL A 259 11.52 -7.63 15.10
CA VAL A 259 10.72 -8.86 15.32
C VAL A 259 11.73 -10.00 15.46
N LYS A 260 12.53 -9.99 16.56
CA LYS A 260 13.46 -11.11 16.78
C LYS A 260 12.68 -12.39 16.78
N UNK A 261 12.85 -12.98 15.74
CA UNK A 261 12.30 -13.89 15.56
C UNK A 261 12.21 -14.64 16.58
N ARG A 262 11.25 -14.88 16.96
CA ARG A 262 10.99 -16.02 17.79
C ARG A 262 11.60 -17.21 17.04
N LYS A 263 12.64 -17.79 17.58
CA LYS A 263 13.21 -19.02 17.03
C LYS A 263 12.07 -19.99 16.78
N ILE A 264 11.95 -20.44 15.53
CA ILE A 264 11.09 -21.53 15.13
C ILE A 264 11.52 -22.78 15.90
#